data_b73d45486262c70a75b7602a4abc5956
#
_entry.id   b73d45486262c70a75b7602a4abc5956
#
_cell.length_a   1.000
_cell.length_b   1.000
_cell.length_c   1.000
_cell.angle_alpha   90.00
_cell.angle_beta   90.00
_cell.angle_gamma   90.00
#
_symmetry.space_group_name_H-M   'P 1'
#
loop_
_entity.id
_entity.type
_entity.pdbx_description
1 polymer ?
#
loop_
_entity_poly.entity_id
_entity_poly.type
_entity_poly.pdbx_seq_one_letter_code
_entity_poly.pdbx_strand_id
1 'polypeptide(L)'
;MNSTFFFEKGVVMKKQFDERNLTMVMDFYELTMANGYFKDEDKERKVAFDVFYRKNPDNAGYAIFAGLEQIIEYIENLHFDEDDIEYLRGQGLFGEEFLTYLANFKFRGDIYSFPEGTIMYPNEPVITVVAPLLDAQLVETAILLQVNHQSLIATKTRRIVRSAKGRAVSDFGARRAHNMDAAVYGARAAYIGGAVGTATVLAGQMFNIPISGTMAHSWVMFYR
;
A
#
# COMPACT_ATOMS: atom_id res chain seq x y z
N MET A 1 4.30 -18.22 -15.79
CA MET A 1 5.05 -17.28 -16.67
C MET A 1 5.76 -16.30 -15.77
N ASN A 2 7.09 -16.23 -15.87
CA ASN A 2 7.95 -15.54 -14.90
C ASN A 2 7.61 -14.05 -14.77
N SER A 3 7.32 -13.64 -13.54
CA SER A 3 7.11 -12.25 -13.09
C SER A 3 8.34 -11.34 -13.16
N THR A 4 9.31 -11.64 -14.02
CA THR A 4 10.65 -11.05 -14.03
C THR A 4 10.77 -9.74 -14.82
N PHE A 5 9.70 -9.27 -15.48
CA PHE A 5 9.85 -8.20 -16.47
C PHE A 5 9.76 -6.76 -15.94
N PHE A 6 9.32 -6.53 -14.70
CA PHE A 6 9.26 -5.17 -14.13
C PHE A 6 10.26 -4.89 -13.01
N PHE A 7 10.95 -5.90 -12.52
CA PHE A 7 12.04 -5.74 -11.56
C PHE A 7 13.36 -5.22 -12.16
N GLU A 8 13.46 -5.05 -13.49
CA GLU A 8 14.68 -4.52 -14.13
C GLU A 8 15.04 -3.09 -13.74
N LYS A 9 14.15 -2.32 -13.11
CA LYS A 9 14.52 -1.01 -12.50
C LYS A 9 14.90 -1.09 -11.03
N GLY A 10 15.03 -2.29 -10.47
CA GLY A 10 15.70 -2.53 -9.20
C GLY A 10 15.15 -1.77 -7.99
N VAL A 11 13.82 -1.64 -7.87
CA VAL A 11 13.19 -1.13 -6.64
C VAL A 11 13.10 -2.28 -5.63
N VAL A 12 14.22 -2.87 -5.29
CA VAL A 12 14.30 -3.86 -4.22
C VAL A 12 14.40 -3.13 -2.89
N MET A 13 13.47 -3.36 -1.99
CA MET A 13 13.53 -2.81 -0.64
C MET A 13 14.79 -3.31 0.07
N LYS A 14 15.69 -2.39 0.44
CA LYS A 14 16.96 -2.71 1.10
C LYS A 14 16.87 -2.69 2.62
N LYS A 15 15.77 -2.18 3.18
CA LYS A 15 15.54 -2.04 4.61
C LYS A 15 14.05 -2.03 4.88
N GLN A 16 13.61 -2.82 5.84
CA GLN A 16 12.25 -2.75 6.35
C GLN A 16 11.99 -1.35 6.89
N PHE A 17 10.92 -0.73 6.46
CA PHE A 17 10.60 0.65 6.83
C PHE A 17 10.02 0.73 8.23
N ASP A 18 9.25 -0.28 8.57
CA ASP A 18 8.41 -0.22 9.75
C ASP A 18 8.56 -1.51 10.57
N GLU A 19 9.00 -1.33 11.81
CA GLU A 19 8.99 -2.39 12.81
C GLU A 19 7.65 -2.41 13.57
N ARG A 20 6.73 -1.48 13.28
CA ARG A 20 5.40 -1.45 13.89
C ARG A 20 4.56 -2.62 13.39
N ASN A 21 3.84 -3.25 14.30
CA ASN A 21 2.77 -4.15 13.90
C ASN A 21 1.60 -3.34 13.31
N LEU A 22 1.35 -3.45 12.02
CA LEU A 22 0.29 -2.73 11.31
C LEU A 22 -0.98 -3.57 11.12
N THR A 23 -1.06 -4.75 11.71
CA THR A 23 -2.19 -5.67 11.59
C THR A 23 -3.53 -5.01 11.91
N MET A 24 -3.56 -4.16 12.93
CA MET A 24 -4.78 -3.46 13.36
C MET A 24 -5.15 -2.23 12.50
N VAL A 25 -4.44 -1.97 11.38
CA VAL A 25 -4.82 -0.94 10.41
C VAL A 25 -5.92 -1.48 9.52
N MET A 26 -7.11 -1.58 10.08
CA MET A 26 -8.32 -2.09 9.44
C MET A 26 -9.55 -1.34 9.94
N ASP A 27 -10.61 -1.34 9.16
CA ASP A 27 -11.90 -0.81 9.61
C ASP A 27 -12.55 -1.77 10.60
N PHE A 28 -13.16 -1.24 11.64
CA PHE A 28 -13.73 -2.05 12.73
C PHE A 28 -14.77 -3.07 12.26
N TYR A 29 -15.51 -2.75 11.19
CA TYR A 29 -16.48 -3.68 10.62
C TYR A 29 -15.84 -4.98 10.12
N GLU A 30 -14.59 -4.96 9.70
CA GLU A 30 -13.87 -6.16 9.27
C GLU A 30 -13.77 -7.18 10.39
N LEU A 31 -13.42 -6.73 11.61
CA LEU A 31 -13.37 -7.60 12.80
C LEU A 31 -14.76 -8.07 13.24
N THR A 32 -15.75 -7.19 13.23
CA THR A 32 -17.12 -7.58 13.66
C THR A 32 -17.77 -8.55 12.67
N MET A 33 -17.55 -8.36 11.36
CA MET A 33 -17.98 -9.30 10.33
C MET A 33 -17.20 -10.63 10.42
N ALA A 34 -15.88 -10.57 10.60
CA ALA A 34 -15.03 -11.74 10.77
C ALA A 34 -15.48 -12.59 11.97
N ASN A 35 -15.85 -11.96 13.11
CA ASN A 35 -16.42 -12.65 14.26
C ASN A 35 -17.78 -13.31 13.93
N GLY A 36 -18.57 -12.72 13.04
CA GLY A 36 -19.79 -13.33 12.51
C GLY A 36 -19.49 -14.57 11.67
N TYR A 37 -18.59 -14.44 10.70
CA TYR A 37 -18.17 -15.53 9.82
C TYR A 37 -17.50 -16.67 10.58
N PHE A 38 -16.72 -16.38 11.64
CA PHE A 38 -16.08 -17.39 12.48
C PHE A 38 -17.08 -18.36 13.12
N LYS A 39 -18.30 -17.90 13.41
CA LYS A 39 -19.38 -18.71 14.02
C LYS A 39 -20.18 -19.51 13.00
N ASP A 40 -19.97 -19.28 11.71
CA ASP A 40 -20.68 -19.95 10.63
C ASP A 40 -20.04 -21.32 10.31
N GLU A 41 -20.86 -22.27 9.89
CA GLU A 41 -20.39 -23.60 9.47
C GLU A 41 -19.54 -23.51 8.19
N ASP A 42 -19.84 -22.55 7.31
CA ASP A 42 -19.16 -22.32 6.03
C ASP A 42 -17.95 -21.36 6.12
N LYS A 43 -17.39 -21.13 7.32
CA LYS A 43 -16.28 -20.18 7.55
C LYS A 43 -15.05 -20.37 6.66
N GLU A 44 -14.84 -21.60 6.15
CA GLU A 44 -13.75 -21.95 5.26
C GLU A 44 -14.12 -21.75 3.76
N ARG A 45 -15.31 -21.24 3.48
CA ARG A 45 -15.75 -20.98 2.10
C ARG A 45 -14.83 -19.97 1.43
N LYS A 46 -14.21 -20.36 0.30
CA LYS A 46 -13.38 -19.47 -0.50
C LYS A 46 -14.24 -18.48 -1.30
N VAL A 47 -13.76 -17.26 -1.34
CA VAL A 47 -14.32 -16.14 -2.10
C VAL A 47 -13.25 -15.50 -2.97
N ALA A 48 -13.66 -14.72 -3.95
CA ALA A 48 -12.79 -13.85 -4.72
C ALA A 48 -13.23 -12.40 -4.53
N PHE A 49 -12.32 -11.55 -4.03
CA PHE A 49 -12.55 -10.12 -3.88
C PHE A 49 -11.68 -9.35 -4.86
N ASP A 50 -12.32 -8.49 -5.63
CA ASP A 50 -11.66 -7.68 -6.64
C ASP A 50 -11.43 -6.25 -6.18
N VAL A 51 -10.21 -5.76 -6.41
CA VAL A 51 -9.81 -4.37 -6.18
C VAL A 51 -9.80 -3.62 -7.50
N PHE A 52 -10.56 -2.54 -7.59
CA PHE A 52 -10.66 -1.71 -8.80
C PHE A 52 -10.97 -0.25 -8.45
N TYR A 53 -10.67 0.66 -9.36
CA TYR A 53 -11.11 2.05 -9.26
C TYR A 53 -12.54 2.20 -9.80
N ARG A 54 -13.40 2.87 -9.03
CA ARG A 54 -14.76 3.23 -9.51
C ARG A 54 -14.72 4.38 -10.49
N LYS A 55 -13.79 5.31 -10.31
CA LYS A 55 -13.62 6.50 -11.13
C LYS A 55 -12.17 6.94 -11.10
N ASN A 56 -11.62 7.29 -12.28
CA ASN A 56 -10.27 7.82 -12.36
C ASN A 56 -10.14 9.16 -11.63
N PRO A 57 -9.01 9.41 -10.95
CA PRO A 57 -8.77 10.68 -10.27
C PRO A 57 -8.67 11.84 -11.30
N ASP A 58 -9.09 13.04 -10.89
CA ASP A 58 -8.97 14.28 -11.67
C ASP A 58 -9.62 14.20 -13.08
N ASN A 59 -10.65 13.38 -13.29
CA ASN A 59 -11.24 13.10 -14.60
C ASN A 59 -10.22 12.64 -15.65
N ALA A 60 -9.16 11.95 -15.22
CA ALA A 60 -8.17 11.39 -16.12
C ALA A 60 -8.76 10.23 -16.95
N GLY A 61 -8.19 9.99 -18.14
CA GLY A 61 -8.61 8.87 -18.99
C GLY A 61 -8.14 7.51 -18.45
N TYR A 62 -7.16 7.48 -17.53
CA TYR A 62 -6.59 6.27 -16.93
C TYR A 62 -5.95 6.60 -15.59
N ALA A 63 -5.61 5.57 -14.82
CA ALA A 63 -4.76 5.65 -13.65
C ALA A 63 -3.54 4.72 -13.78
N ILE A 64 -2.53 4.92 -12.94
CA ILE A 64 -1.34 4.05 -12.86
C ILE A 64 -1.43 3.26 -11.57
N PHE A 65 -1.37 1.95 -11.68
CA PHE A 65 -1.39 1.04 -10.54
C PHE A 65 -0.08 1.08 -9.75
N ALA A 66 -0.16 1.24 -8.43
CA ALA A 66 0.96 1.18 -7.51
C ALA A 66 0.50 0.80 -6.10
N GLY A 67 1.38 0.25 -5.27
CA GLY A 67 1.13 -0.16 -3.89
C GLY A 67 1.19 -1.67 -3.63
N LEU A 68 1.43 -2.47 -4.66
CA LEU A 68 1.43 -3.95 -4.55
C LEU A 68 2.52 -4.47 -3.59
N GLU A 69 3.73 -3.91 -3.64
CA GLU A 69 4.84 -4.38 -2.80
C GLU A 69 4.50 -4.24 -1.31
N GLN A 70 3.90 -3.11 -0.91
CA GLN A 70 3.50 -2.87 0.48
C GLN A 70 2.30 -3.73 0.91
N ILE A 71 1.44 -4.11 -0.02
CA ILE A 71 0.35 -5.08 0.23
C ILE A 71 0.94 -6.45 0.53
N ILE A 72 1.89 -6.91 -0.27
CA ILE A 72 2.57 -8.19 -0.05
C ILE A 72 3.29 -8.18 1.29
N GLU A 73 4.07 -7.14 1.57
CA GLU A 73 4.78 -6.96 2.84
C GLU A 73 3.82 -6.99 4.04
N TYR A 74 2.69 -6.27 3.96
CA TYR A 74 1.67 -6.27 5.00
C TYR A 74 1.11 -7.67 5.26
N ILE A 75 0.73 -8.40 4.20
CA ILE A 75 0.10 -9.72 4.32
C ILE A 75 1.09 -10.78 4.83
N GLU A 76 2.35 -10.73 4.40
CA GLU A 76 3.40 -11.64 4.88
C GLU A 76 3.74 -11.44 6.36
N ASN A 77 3.56 -10.21 6.86
CA ASN A 77 3.82 -9.85 8.26
C ASN A 77 2.55 -9.78 9.12
N LEU A 78 1.38 -10.06 8.57
CA LEU A 78 0.10 -9.95 9.29
C LEU A 78 0.01 -10.98 10.41
N HIS A 79 -0.08 -10.46 11.65
CA HIS A 79 -0.22 -11.25 12.87
C HIS A 79 -0.80 -10.40 13.99
N PHE A 80 -1.68 -10.96 14.79
CA PHE A 80 -2.18 -10.31 16.00
C PHE A 80 -1.25 -10.67 17.17
N ASP A 81 -0.64 -9.67 17.77
CA ASP A 81 0.21 -9.86 18.96
C ASP A 81 -0.61 -9.85 20.26
N GLU A 82 0.06 -10.05 21.41
CA GLU A 82 -0.60 -10.11 22.71
C GLU A 82 -1.31 -8.79 23.06
N ASP A 83 -0.72 -7.64 22.71
CA ASP A 83 -1.30 -6.33 22.99
C ASP A 83 -2.56 -6.10 22.13
N ASP A 84 -2.56 -6.53 20.87
CA ASP A 84 -3.72 -6.50 19.98
C ASP A 84 -4.88 -7.31 20.56
N ILE A 85 -4.60 -8.56 20.99
CA ILE A 85 -5.61 -9.46 21.56
C ILE A 85 -6.17 -8.91 22.88
N GLU A 86 -5.31 -8.37 23.75
CA GLU A 86 -5.75 -7.77 25.01
C GLU A 86 -6.63 -6.52 24.77
N TYR A 87 -6.24 -5.69 23.82
CA TYR A 87 -7.05 -4.54 23.41
C TYR A 87 -8.43 -4.97 22.91
N LEU A 88 -8.49 -5.97 22.01
CA LEU A 88 -9.75 -6.49 21.48
C LEU A 88 -10.62 -7.15 22.57
N ARG A 89 -10.00 -7.87 23.52
CA ARG A 89 -10.69 -8.43 24.69
C ARG A 89 -11.34 -7.34 25.54
N GLY A 90 -10.63 -6.23 25.74
CA GLY A 90 -11.12 -5.07 26.49
C GLY A 90 -12.36 -4.40 25.85
N GLN A 91 -12.62 -4.61 24.55
CA GLN A 91 -13.83 -4.09 23.91
C GLN A 91 -15.11 -4.84 24.34
N GLY A 92 -15.01 -6.06 24.88
CA GLY A 92 -16.14 -6.85 25.36
C GLY A 92 -17.09 -7.36 24.27
N LEU A 93 -16.68 -7.33 23.00
CA LEU A 93 -17.51 -7.69 21.84
C LEU A 93 -17.17 -9.07 21.25
N PHE A 94 -15.98 -9.57 21.55
CA PHE A 94 -15.42 -10.78 20.97
C PHE A 94 -15.30 -11.89 22.01
N GLY A 95 -15.73 -13.12 21.65
CA GLY A 95 -15.55 -14.28 22.51
C GLY A 95 -14.12 -14.82 22.50
N GLU A 96 -13.71 -15.51 23.57
CA GLU A 96 -12.34 -16.03 23.72
C GLU A 96 -11.94 -17.01 22.60
N GLU A 97 -12.88 -17.76 22.03
CA GLU A 97 -12.59 -18.64 20.90
C GLU A 97 -12.16 -17.88 19.66
N PHE A 98 -12.83 -16.75 19.37
CA PHE A 98 -12.45 -15.89 18.24
C PHE A 98 -11.13 -15.16 18.50
N LEU A 99 -10.91 -14.67 19.72
CA LEU A 99 -9.63 -14.05 20.11
C LEU A 99 -8.47 -15.03 20.01
N THR A 100 -8.67 -16.29 20.43
CA THR A 100 -7.69 -17.36 20.25
C THR A 100 -7.42 -17.65 18.78
N TYR A 101 -8.45 -17.62 17.94
CA TYR A 101 -8.29 -17.76 16.48
C TYR A 101 -7.44 -16.62 15.91
N LEU A 102 -7.72 -15.36 16.26
CA LEU A 102 -6.93 -14.21 15.82
C LEU A 102 -5.47 -14.29 16.28
N ALA A 103 -5.21 -14.69 17.52
CA ALA A 103 -3.84 -14.87 18.03
C ALA A 103 -3.00 -15.88 17.23
N ASN A 104 -3.66 -16.82 16.53
CA ASN A 104 -3.02 -17.82 15.67
C ASN A 104 -3.24 -17.55 14.18
N PHE A 105 -3.80 -16.39 13.85
CA PHE A 105 -4.15 -16.06 12.49
C PHE A 105 -2.94 -16.00 11.56
N LYS A 106 -3.09 -16.59 10.39
CA LYS A 106 -2.19 -16.44 9.26
C LYS A 106 -3.04 -16.39 8.00
N PHE A 107 -2.77 -15.45 7.14
CA PHE A 107 -3.48 -15.35 5.86
C PHE A 107 -3.29 -16.62 5.01
N ARG A 108 -4.38 -17.18 4.50
CA ARG A 108 -4.44 -18.46 3.77
C ARG A 108 -5.08 -18.27 2.40
N GLY A 109 -4.49 -17.43 1.58
CA GLY A 109 -5.05 -17.13 0.27
C GLY A 109 -4.02 -16.87 -0.81
N ASP A 110 -4.52 -16.66 -2.00
CA ASP A 110 -3.74 -16.29 -3.18
C ASP A 110 -4.10 -14.86 -3.60
N ILE A 111 -3.10 -14.12 -4.06
CA ILE A 111 -3.29 -12.77 -4.61
C ILE A 111 -2.84 -12.78 -6.06
N TYR A 112 -3.77 -12.46 -6.94
CA TYR A 112 -3.52 -12.27 -8.36
C TYR A 112 -3.51 -10.76 -8.64
N SER A 113 -2.46 -10.26 -9.26
CA SER A 113 -2.31 -8.83 -9.50
C SER A 113 -1.63 -8.54 -10.83
N PHE A 114 -1.97 -7.40 -11.43
CA PHE A 114 -1.12 -6.79 -12.44
C PHE A 114 0.17 -6.24 -11.79
N PRO A 115 1.27 -6.14 -12.55
CA PRO A 115 2.47 -5.48 -12.07
C PRO A 115 2.25 -3.98 -11.88
N GLU A 116 2.96 -3.40 -10.91
CA GLU A 116 2.95 -1.95 -10.70
C GLU A 116 3.41 -1.19 -11.95
N GLY A 117 2.89 0.02 -12.14
CA GLY A 117 3.11 0.81 -13.35
C GLY A 117 2.14 0.48 -14.49
N THR A 118 1.32 -0.57 -14.36
CA THR A 118 0.27 -0.89 -15.34
C THR A 118 -0.78 0.21 -15.38
N ILE A 119 -1.24 0.51 -16.60
CA ILE A 119 -2.40 1.40 -16.81
C ILE A 119 -3.65 0.65 -16.39
N MET A 120 -4.49 1.28 -15.58
CA MET A 120 -5.78 0.74 -15.16
C MET A 120 -6.92 1.70 -15.52
N TYR A 121 -8.09 1.12 -15.76
CA TYR A 121 -9.32 1.84 -16.10
C TYR A 121 -10.39 1.59 -15.03
N PRO A 122 -11.41 2.46 -14.95
CA PRO A 122 -12.51 2.26 -14.01
C PRO A 122 -13.20 0.91 -14.18
N ASN A 123 -13.52 0.27 -13.05
CA ASN A 123 -14.21 -1.01 -12.94
C ASN A 123 -13.46 -2.23 -13.51
N GLU A 124 -12.19 -2.08 -13.81
CA GLU A 124 -11.31 -3.20 -14.18
C GLU A 124 -10.53 -3.67 -12.95
N PRO A 125 -10.63 -4.95 -12.53
CA PRO A 125 -9.85 -5.48 -11.41
C PRO A 125 -8.35 -5.37 -11.66
N VAL A 126 -7.61 -4.87 -10.67
CA VAL A 126 -6.14 -4.81 -10.69
C VAL A 126 -5.51 -5.79 -9.71
N ILE A 127 -6.25 -6.16 -8.68
CA ILE A 127 -5.91 -7.23 -7.74
C ILE A 127 -7.17 -8.08 -7.54
N THR A 128 -6.99 -9.41 -7.47
CA THR A 128 -8.01 -10.34 -7.02
C THR A 128 -7.45 -11.15 -5.86
N VAL A 129 -8.11 -11.11 -4.71
CA VAL A 129 -7.79 -11.90 -3.52
C VAL A 129 -8.69 -13.12 -3.49
N VAL A 130 -8.13 -14.33 -3.51
CA VAL A 130 -8.87 -15.61 -3.42
C VAL A 130 -8.49 -16.29 -2.12
N ALA A 131 -9.39 -16.25 -1.13
CA ALA A 131 -9.12 -16.73 0.23
C ALA A 131 -10.39 -17.25 0.89
N PRO A 132 -10.32 -17.92 2.06
CA PRO A 132 -11.47 -18.06 2.95
C PRO A 132 -12.08 -16.70 3.25
N LEU A 133 -13.40 -16.61 3.37
CA LEU A 133 -14.13 -15.34 3.48
C LEU A 133 -13.59 -14.44 4.61
N LEU A 134 -13.27 -15.02 5.76
CA LEU A 134 -12.73 -14.29 6.90
C LEU A 134 -11.34 -13.70 6.57
N ASP A 135 -10.46 -14.50 5.98
CA ASP A 135 -9.11 -14.07 5.59
C ASP A 135 -9.16 -12.93 4.56
N ALA A 136 -10.04 -13.06 3.55
CA ALA A 136 -10.21 -12.02 2.53
C ALA A 136 -10.74 -10.70 3.13
N GLN A 137 -11.63 -10.79 4.13
CA GLN A 137 -12.21 -9.62 4.79
C GLN A 137 -11.18 -8.83 5.60
N LEU A 138 -10.31 -9.51 6.35
CA LEU A 138 -9.34 -8.87 7.25
C LEU A 138 -8.20 -8.10 6.54
N VAL A 139 -8.09 -8.19 5.23
CA VAL A 139 -7.05 -7.50 4.47
C VAL A 139 -7.58 -6.36 3.59
N GLU A 140 -8.89 -6.14 3.59
CA GLU A 140 -9.57 -5.19 2.70
C GLU A 140 -9.04 -3.77 2.86
N THR A 141 -9.14 -3.19 4.06
CA THR A 141 -8.74 -1.79 4.30
C THR A 141 -7.27 -1.56 3.98
N ALA A 142 -6.38 -2.45 4.40
CA ALA A 142 -4.95 -2.31 4.14
C ALA A 142 -4.64 -2.31 2.64
N ILE A 143 -5.24 -3.22 1.87
CA ILE A 143 -5.08 -3.29 0.42
C ILE A 143 -5.59 -2.00 -0.24
N LEU A 144 -6.82 -1.59 0.08
CA LEU A 144 -7.42 -0.40 -0.51
C LEU A 144 -6.64 0.87 -0.17
N LEU A 145 -6.13 1.00 1.06
CA LEU A 145 -5.31 2.12 1.50
C LEU A 145 -4.03 2.25 0.66
N GLN A 146 -3.30 1.15 0.46
CA GLN A 146 -2.05 1.16 -0.30
C GLN A 146 -2.27 1.45 -1.78
N VAL A 147 -3.24 0.79 -2.40
CA VAL A 147 -3.60 1.04 -3.80
C VAL A 147 -4.05 2.48 -4.01
N ASN A 148 -4.93 2.99 -3.14
CA ASN A 148 -5.48 4.33 -3.31
C ASN A 148 -4.38 5.40 -3.24
N HIS A 149 -3.61 5.44 -2.14
CA HIS A 149 -2.59 6.46 -1.94
C HIS A 149 -1.53 6.44 -3.04
N GLN A 150 -0.92 5.28 -3.28
CA GLN A 150 0.20 5.18 -4.20
C GLN A 150 -0.24 5.36 -5.67
N SER A 151 -1.39 4.81 -6.05
CA SER A 151 -1.87 4.97 -7.43
C SER A 151 -2.31 6.41 -7.74
N LEU A 152 -2.87 7.14 -6.78
CA LEU A 152 -3.16 8.57 -6.94
C LEU A 152 -1.91 9.38 -7.22
N ILE A 153 -0.84 9.16 -6.47
CA ILE A 153 0.45 9.85 -6.63
C ILE A 153 1.11 9.45 -7.95
N ALA A 154 1.19 8.15 -8.25
CA ALA A 154 1.77 7.65 -9.51
C ALA A 154 1.06 8.23 -10.73
N THR A 155 -0.27 8.26 -10.72
CA THR A 155 -1.12 8.82 -11.79
C THR A 155 -0.86 10.31 -11.97
N LYS A 156 -0.84 11.07 -10.89
CA LYS A 156 -0.56 12.52 -10.92
C LYS A 156 0.83 12.78 -11.49
N THR A 157 1.83 12.06 -11.00
CA THR A 157 3.21 12.17 -11.47
C THR A 157 3.32 11.83 -12.95
N ARG A 158 2.68 10.74 -13.42
CA ARG A 158 2.68 10.37 -14.82
C ARG A 158 2.17 11.47 -15.74
N ARG A 159 1.12 12.17 -15.33
CA ARG A 159 0.58 13.32 -16.08
C ARG A 159 1.58 14.47 -16.14
N ILE A 160 2.25 14.76 -15.02
CA ILE A 160 3.30 15.81 -14.95
C ILE A 160 4.47 15.44 -15.85
N VAL A 161 4.98 14.20 -15.75
CA VAL A 161 6.09 13.70 -16.59
C VAL A 161 5.75 13.78 -18.08
N ARG A 162 4.53 13.39 -18.45
CA ARG A 162 4.07 13.53 -19.84
C ARG A 162 4.06 14.99 -20.32
N SER A 163 3.60 15.89 -19.45
CA SER A 163 3.56 17.34 -19.77
C SER A 163 4.95 17.96 -19.84
N ALA A 164 5.94 17.37 -19.19
CA ALA A 164 7.33 17.81 -19.20
C ALA A 164 8.05 17.56 -20.56
N LYS A 165 7.44 16.80 -21.48
CA LYS A 165 7.94 16.56 -22.84
C LYS A 165 9.41 16.13 -22.88
N GLY A 166 9.75 15.11 -22.11
CA GLY A 166 11.09 14.53 -22.02
C GLY A 166 12.04 15.20 -21.03
N ARG A 167 11.63 16.30 -20.38
CA ARG A 167 12.42 16.89 -19.30
C ARG A 167 12.30 16.05 -18.03
N ALA A 168 13.38 16.00 -17.26
CA ALA A 168 13.40 15.31 -15.97
C ALA A 168 12.43 15.96 -14.97
N VAL A 169 11.70 15.13 -14.23
CA VAL A 169 10.81 15.53 -13.13
C VAL A 169 11.26 14.81 -11.88
N SER A 170 11.50 15.53 -10.79
CA SER A 170 11.83 14.97 -9.48
C SER A 170 10.74 15.29 -8.46
N ASP A 171 10.51 14.38 -7.53
CA ASP A 171 9.60 14.61 -6.42
C ASP A 171 10.28 15.43 -5.31
N PHE A 172 9.74 16.59 -5.00
CA PHE A 172 10.16 17.46 -3.90
C PHE A 172 8.99 17.77 -2.96
N GLY A 173 8.03 16.86 -2.92
CA GLY A 173 6.73 17.06 -2.26
C GLY A 173 6.66 16.69 -0.78
N ALA A 174 7.69 16.11 -0.16
CA ALA A 174 7.63 15.54 1.17
C ALA A 174 6.98 16.45 2.24
N ARG A 175 7.32 17.75 2.26
CA ARG A 175 6.76 18.73 3.21
C ARG A 175 5.26 19.00 3.05
N ARG A 176 4.65 18.49 1.99
CA ARG A 176 3.23 18.66 1.66
C ARG A 176 2.46 17.34 1.70
N ALA A 177 3.13 16.26 2.05
CA ALA A 177 2.48 14.98 2.32
C ALA A 177 1.70 15.02 3.65
N HIS A 178 0.73 14.15 3.80
CA HIS A 178 -0.15 14.16 4.97
C HIS A 178 0.55 13.64 6.24
N ASN A 179 1.60 12.83 6.10
CA ASN A 179 2.48 12.38 7.17
C ASN A 179 3.80 11.81 6.59
N MET A 180 4.65 11.25 7.45
CA MET A 180 5.95 10.70 7.04
C MET A 180 5.82 9.50 6.10
N ASP A 181 4.92 8.54 6.40
CA ASP A 181 4.69 7.37 5.55
C ASP A 181 4.16 7.79 4.17
N ALA A 182 3.22 8.73 4.14
CA ALA A 182 2.71 9.30 2.89
C ALA A 182 3.82 9.98 2.06
N ALA A 183 4.82 10.62 2.70
CA ALA A 183 5.96 11.20 2.00
C ALA A 183 6.86 10.12 1.41
N VAL A 184 7.15 9.06 2.15
CA VAL A 184 8.04 7.97 1.73
C VAL A 184 7.41 7.15 0.61
N TYR A 185 6.19 6.65 0.81
CA TYR A 185 5.48 5.87 -0.21
C TYR A 185 5.02 6.73 -1.39
N GLY A 186 4.75 8.02 -1.15
CA GLY A 186 4.49 8.99 -2.22
C GLY A 186 5.69 9.20 -3.14
N ALA A 187 6.91 9.27 -2.60
CA ALA A 187 8.14 9.35 -3.39
C ALA A 187 8.35 8.09 -4.23
N ARG A 188 8.11 6.89 -3.66
CA ARG A 188 8.12 5.62 -4.40
C ARG A 188 7.10 5.62 -5.55
N ALA A 189 5.88 5.99 -5.26
CA ALA A 189 4.80 6.07 -6.26
C ALA A 189 5.10 7.09 -7.37
N ALA A 190 5.70 8.23 -7.02
CA ALA A 190 6.15 9.21 -8.01
C ALA A 190 7.22 8.63 -8.94
N TYR A 191 8.15 7.82 -8.42
CA TYR A 191 9.16 7.13 -9.21
C TYR A 191 8.54 6.12 -10.17
N ILE A 192 7.56 5.33 -9.73
CA ILE A 192 6.75 4.43 -10.57
C ILE A 192 6.03 5.24 -11.67
N GLY A 193 5.50 6.42 -11.33
CA GLY A 193 4.87 7.35 -12.27
C GLY A 193 5.82 7.97 -13.31
N GLY A 194 7.14 7.77 -13.15
CA GLY A 194 8.17 8.21 -14.10
C GLY A 194 9.00 9.41 -13.64
N ALA A 195 8.91 9.83 -12.36
CA ALA A 195 9.88 10.75 -11.79
C ALA A 195 11.28 10.13 -11.81
N VAL A 196 12.33 10.95 -12.01
CA VAL A 196 13.72 10.47 -12.08
C VAL A 196 14.40 10.39 -10.73
N GLY A 197 13.80 10.93 -9.66
CA GLY A 197 14.36 10.96 -8.32
C GLY A 197 13.45 11.69 -7.33
N THR A 198 13.91 11.75 -6.08
CA THR A 198 13.22 12.40 -4.98
C THR A 198 14.17 13.20 -4.09
N ALA A 199 13.63 14.17 -3.34
CA ALA A 199 14.35 14.83 -2.25
C ALA A 199 14.15 14.11 -0.89
N THR A 200 13.31 13.06 -0.84
CA THR A 200 13.05 12.30 0.38
C THR A 200 14.13 11.24 0.58
N VAL A 201 15.11 11.57 1.43
CA VAL A 201 16.31 10.73 1.62
C VAL A 201 16.00 9.32 2.04
N LEU A 202 15.04 9.13 2.95
CA LEU A 202 14.62 7.80 3.41
C LEU A 202 14.03 6.97 2.25
N ALA A 203 13.21 7.55 1.39
CA ALA A 203 12.68 6.85 0.22
C ALA A 203 13.80 6.45 -0.75
N GLY A 204 14.80 7.32 -0.93
CA GLY A 204 15.99 6.99 -1.71
C GLY A 204 16.74 5.79 -1.14
N GLN A 205 16.91 5.74 0.17
CA GLN A 205 17.58 4.62 0.87
C GLN A 205 16.79 3.31 0.74
N MET A 206 15.47 3.37 1.01
CA MET A 206 14.62 2.18 1.02
C MET A 206 14.42 1.56 -0.36
N PHE A 207 14.10 2.40 -1.33
CA PHE A 207 13.67 1.95 -2.66
C PHE A 207 14.75 2.14 -3.74
N ASN A 208 15.97 2.50 -3.34
CA ASN A 208 17.07 2.77 -4.25
C ASN A 208 16.73 3.81 -5.34
N ILE A 209 15.95 4.84 -4.97
CA ILE A 209 15.57 5.95 -5.85
C ILE A 209 16.69 6.99 -5.80
N PRO A 210 17.13 7.53 -6.95
CA PRO A 210 18.10 8.62 -6.97
C PRO A 210 17.62 9.81 -6.14
N ILE A 211 18.50 10.33 -5.27
CA ILE A 211 18.18 11.50 -4.47
C ILE A 211 18.82 12.77 -5.05
N SER A 212 18.09 13.87 -4.98
CA SER A 212 18.57 15.19 -5.37
C SER A 212 17.95 16.26 -4.48
N GLY A 213 18.58 17.41 -4.42
CA GLY A 213 18.09 18.50 -3.60
C GLY A 213 18.62 19.85 -4.09
N THR A 214 18.11 20.89 -3.46
CA THR A 214 18.54 22.29 -3.64
C THR A 214 18.99 22.85 -2.30
N MET A 215 19.09 24.15 -2.20
CA MET A 215 19.41 24.85 -0.97
C MET A 215 18.24 25.72 -0.51
N ALA A 216 18.13 25.92 0.81
CA ALA A 216 17.19 26.86 1.39
C ALA A 216 17.79 28.29 1.44
N HIS A 217 16.92 29.30 1.63
CA HIS A 217 17.35 30.69 1.81
C HIS A 217 18.33 30.88 2.98
N SER A 218 18.19 30.11 4.05
CA SER A 218 19.10 30.11 5.20
C SER A 218 20.56 29.85 4.81
N TRP A 219 20.80 28.97 3.84
CA TRP A 219 22.15 28.73 3.30
C TRP A 219 22.75 30.01 2.71
N VAL A 220 22.00 30.67 1.81
CA VAL A 220 22.46 31.91 1.17
C VAL A 220 22.65 33.02 2.21
N MET A 221 21.77 33.13 3.20
CA MET A 221 21.84 34.16 4.24
C MET A 221 22.99 33.94 5.20
N PHE A 222 23.36 32.68 5.46
CA PHE A 222 24.49 32.37 6.37
C PHE A 222 25.84 32.78 5.79
N TYR A 223 26.01 32.72 4.46
CA TYR A 223 27.28 33.05 3.79
C TYR A 223 27.32 34.46 3.16
N ARG A 224 26.43 35.34 3.59
CA ARG A 224 26.45 36.78 3.22
C ARG A 224 27.33 37.60 4.12
#